data_5af67c12f568767d560b6e1d1be696f6
#
_entry.id   5af67c12f568767d560b6e1d1be696f6
#
_cell.length_a   1.000
_cell.length_b   1.000
_cell.length_c   1.000
_cell.angle_alpha   90.00
_cell.angle_beta   90.00
_cell.angle_gamma   90.00
#
_symmetry.space_group_name_H-M   'P 1'
#
loop_
_entity.id
_entity.type
_entity.pdbx_description
1 polymer ?
#
loop_
_entity_poly.entity_id
_entity_poly.type
_entity_poly.pdbx_seq_one_letter_code
_entity_poly.pdbx_strand_id
1 'polypeptide(L)'
;MIKIEEYSGHIRNWGALVEELGIDRSLPRKEREEAILIKAYETWGHDMADHLHGMFAFALWDGEKEELFCLRDQFGTKPFYYYKTADGRLLYGTMIRGILEQPGFVKELDERLLQIYMSLTYVPGEETFFKGVKKLLPGRYLVWKDGRMEITRYWKPEFAPDESKSLEDWADEIHRTVQAIMPEVKAPDEKADAFLSGGVDSSYVAAMSDVEATDSCGYDEERFDESGLAKKTADMLGKKNSRCRITPEEYFEIVPYVMYNMEQPLGDASAIAFALGCRAAAGHTKICYSGEGADEFFGGYNMYRNAERYGEALKDFYVGNTNIMKEDEKKQILKNYYEDVLPINLVKDIYAETEGLDPLSKMSNVDIQIWLEGDIYLNVDKMSRAAGLEIRMPLTDRRIFDIASRMPSRYKVTEEQNKVALRTAAAKVLPEEIAFRKKLGFIVPIRIWMADERYNKDVREKFKSDIAERFFHVEEINAIFEDYIGGNSDNWRKVWTIYTFLVWYEEYFVKR
;
A
#
# COMPACT_ATOMS: atom_id res chain seq x y z
N MET A 1 -32.05 -4.48 -14.44
CA MET A 1 -31.56 -3.16 -13.96
C MET A 1 -30.17 -3.35 -13.34
N ILE A 2 -29.21 -2.54 -13.77
CA ILE A 2 -27.84 -2.55 -13.27
C ILE A 2 -27.73 -1.60 -12.07
N LYS A 3 -27.00 -2.02 -11.02
CA LYS A 3 -26.85 -1.26 -9.77
C LYS A 3 -25.43 -1.41 -9.22
N ILE A 4 -24.83 -0.33 -8.73
CA ILE A 4 -23.59 -0.37 -7.95
C ILE A 4 -23.94 -0.76 -6.52
N GLU A 5 -23.40 -1.87 -6.05
CA GLU A 5 -23.61 -2.39 -4.70
C GLU A 5 -22.53 -1.94 -3.74
N GLU A 6 -21.31 -1.80 -4.23
CA GLU A 6 -20.14 -1.38 -3.46
C GLU A 6 -19.22 -0.54 -4.35
N TYR A 7 -18.68 0.55 -3.85
CA TYR A 7 -17.68 1.35 -4.55
C TYR A 7 -16.74 2.05 -3.59
N SER A 8 -15.47 1.94 -3.85
CA SER A 8 -14.42 2.70 -3.20
C SER A 8 -13.42 3.19 -4.23
N GLY A 9 -13.13 4.49 -4.23
CA GLY A 9 -12.07 5.01 -5.07
C GLY A 9 -12.41 6.27 -5.86
N HIS A 10 -11.71 6.38 -7.00
CA HIS A 10 -11.76 7.52 -7.89
C HIS A 10 -11.43 7.09 -9.33
N ILE A 11 -12.32 7.41 -10.27
CA ILE A 11 -12.09 7.19 -11.71
C ILE A 11 -11.35 8.41 -12.26
N ARG A 12 -10.10 8.20 -12.65
CA ARG A 12 -9.20 9.29 -13.06
C ARG A 12 -9.54 9.82 -14.45
N ASN A 13 -9.78 8.95 -15.42
CA ASN A 13 -10.13 9.32 -16.80
C ASN A 13 -11.61 9.66 -16.99
N TRP A 14 -12.29 10.08 -15.91
CA TRP A 14 -13.71 10.41 -15.91
C TRP A 14 -14.10 11.40 -17.01
N GLY A 15 -13.23 12.40 -17.30
CA GLY A 15 -13.50 13.43 -18.29
C GLY A 15 -13.68 12.89 -19.71
N ALA A 16 -12.82 11.95 -20.13
CA ALA A 16 -12.93 11.25 -21.40
C ALA A 16 -14.14 10.31 -21.44
N LEU A 17 -14.37 9.56 -20.34
CA LEU A 17 -15.49 8.62 -20.24
C LEU A 17 -16.85 9.31 -20.28
N VAL A 18 -16.98 10.48 -19.70
CA VAL A 18 -18.24 11.28 -19.76
C VAL A 18 -18.59 11.64 -21.20
N GLU A 19 -17.59 12.05 -21.99
CA GLU A 19 -17.77 12.38 -23.41
C GLU A 19 -18.10 11.14 -24.23
N GLU A 20 -17.35 10.07 -24.05
CA GLU A 20 -17.51 8.82 -24.81
C GLU A 20 -18.84 8.12 -24.52
N LEU A 21 -19.26 8.10 -23.24
CA LEU A 21 -20.47 7.41 -22.81
C LEU A 21 -21.73 8.29 -22.79
N GLY A 22 -21.60 9.57 -23.18
CA GLY A 22 -22.72 10.51 -23.22
C GLY A 22 -23.35 10.83 -21.87
N ILE A 23 -22.52 10.96 -20.83
CA ILE A 23 -22.95 11.23 -19.45
C ILE A 23 -22.98 12.75 -19.22
N ASP A 24 -23.92 13.23 -18.40
CA ASP A 24 -23.99 14.62 -18.02
C ASP A 24 -22.78 15.00 -17.11
N ARG A 25 -21.92 15.88 -17.63
CA ARG A 25 -20.72 16.36 -16.94
C ARG A 25 -21.03 17.17 -15.67
N SER A 26 -22.24 17.73 -15.56
CA SER A 26 -22.65 18.56 -14.42
C SER A 26 -23.07 17.77 -13.18
N LEU A 27 -23.20 16.45 -13.29
CA LEU A 27 -23.54 15.59 -12.16
C LEU A 27 -22.53 15.72 -11.02
N PRO A 28 -22.98 15.69 -9.75
CA PRO A 28 -22.09 15.54 -8.61
C PRO A 28 -21.15 14.34 -8.78
N ARG A 29 -19.92 14.44 -8.28
CA ARG A 29 -18.87 13.44 -8.49
C ARG A 29 -19.37 12.01 -8.29
N LYS A 30 -20.01 11.72 -7.15
CA LYS A 30 -20.47 10.38 -6.81
C LYS A 30 -21.46 9.85 -7.85
N GLU A 31 -22.47 10.63 -8.19
CA GLU A 31 -23.48 10.26 -9.19
C GLU A 31 -22.86 10.09 -10.58
N ARG A 32 -21.90 10.93 -10.93
CA ARG A 32 -21.16 10.86 -12.20
C ARG A 32 -20.30 9.59 -12.28
N GLU A 33 -19.56 9.24 -11.24
CA GLU A 33 -18.74 8.02 -11.21
C GLU A 33 -19.63 6.77 -11.24
N GLU A 34 -20.75 6.73 -10.51
CA GLU A 34 -21.74 5.65 -10.60
C GLU A 34 -22.32 5.52 -12.00
N ALA A 35 -22.68 6.65 -12.64
CA ALA A 35 -23.17 6.65 -14.01
C ALA A 35 -22.12 6.15 -15.01
N ILE A 36 -20.84 6.52 -14.82
CA ILE A 36 -19.72 6.02 -15.63
C ILE A 36 -19.63 4.49 -15.50
N LEU A 37 -19.62 3.95 -14.30
CA LEU A 37 -19.49 2.52 -14.06
C LEU A 37 -20.66 1.72 -14.68
N ILE A 38 -21.89 2.21 -14.54
CA ILE A 38 -23.08 1.58 -15.12
C ILE A 38 -23.00 1.61 -16.66
N LYS A 39 -22.73 2.78 -17.24
CA LYS A 39 -22.67 2.95 -18.70
C LYS A 39 -21.50 2.20 -19.32
N ALA A 40 -20.35 2.16 -18.66
CA ALA A 40 -19.19 1.38 -19.09
C ALA A 40 -19.53 -0.12 -19.14
N TYR A 41 -20.21 -0.66 -18.11
CA TYR A 41 -20.65 -2.05 -18.10
C TYR A 41 -21.72 -2.33 -19.19
N GLU A 42 -22.69 -1.41 -19.39
CA GLU A 42 -23.67 -1.54 -20.47
C GLU A 42 -23.01 -1.56 -21.86
N THR A 43 -21.94 -0.79 -22.05
CA THR A 43 -21.27 -0.61 -23.34
C THR A 43 -20.27 -1.72 -23.63
N TRP A 44 -19.43 -2.05 -22.66
CA TRP A 44 -18.28 -2.94 -22.86
C TRP A 44 -18.35 -4.25 -22.07
N GLY A 45 -19.38 -4.44 -21.22
CA GLY A 45 -19.47 -5.63 -20.36
C GLY A 45 -18.25 -5.73 -19.44
N HIS A 46 -17.66 -6.92 -19.35
CA HIS A 46 -16.47 -7.16 -18.52
C HIS A 46 -15.21 -6.47 -19.06
N ASP A 47 -15.13 -6.17 -20.36
CA ASP A 47 -14.00 -5.47 -20.98
C ASP A 47 -13.89 -4.01 -20.51
N MET A 48 -14.90 -3.50 -19.77
CA MET A 48 -14.79 -2.19 -19.12
C MET A 48 -13.53 -2.07 -18.26
N ALA A 49 -12.98 -3.17 -17.79
CA ALA A 49 -11.74 -3.22 -17.01
C ALA A 49 -10.54 -2.56 -17.72
N ASP A 50 -10.50 -2.62 -19.05
CA ASP A 50 -9.44 -2.03 -19.88
C ASP A 50 -9.66 -0.54 -20.15
N HIS A 51 -10.89 -0.04 -19.97
CA HIS A 51 -11.26 1.35 -20.23
C HIS A 51 -11.19 2.25 -18.99
N LEU A 52 -11.17 1.66 -17.78
CA LEU A 52 -11.15 2.41 -16.54
C LEU A 52 -9.71 2.66 -16.06
N HIS A 53 -9.39 3.93 -15.84
CA HIS A 53 -8.13 4.35 -15.22
C HIS A 53 -8.43 5.03 -13.88
N GLY A 54 -7.70 4.65 -12.84
CA GLY A 54 -7.90 5.25 -11.52
C GLY A 54 -7.50 4.32 -10.39
N MET A 55 -8.00 4.65 -9.23
CA MET A 55 -7.81 3.93 -7.97
C MET A 55 -9.18 3.45 -7.52
N PHE A 56 -9.52 2.19 -7.72
CA PHE A 56 -10.89 1.74 -7.46
C PHE A 56 -11.03 0.25 -7.15
N ALA A 57 -12.08 -0.04 -6.40
CA ALA A 57 -12.66 -1.37 -6.30
C ALA A 57 -14.18 -1.22 -6.20
N PHE A 58 -14.93 -2.04 -6.92
CA PHE A 58 -16.38 -1.99 -6.88
C PHE A 58 -17.06 -3.35 -7.13
N ALA A 59 -18.33 -3.43 -6.75
CA ALA A 59 -19.24 -4.51 -7.10
C ALA A 59 -20.49 -3.94 -7.80
N LEU A 60 -20.87 -4.55 -8.90
CA LEU A 60 -22.00 -4.19 -9.73
C LEU A 60 -22.92 -5.41 -9.88
N TRP A 61 -24.22 -5.22 -9.63
CA TRP A 61 -25.25 -6.24 -9.86
C TRP A 61 -26.01 -5.95 -11.15
N ASP A 62 -26.03 -6.94 -12.05
CA ASP A 62 -26.89 -6.95 -13.24
C ASP A 62 -28.09 -7.84 -12.98
N GLY A 63 -29.25 -7.24 -12.72
CA GLY A 63 -30.49 -7.97 -12.41
C GLY A 63 -31.14 -8.65 -13.62
N GLU A 64 -30.71 -8.36 -14.85
CA GLU A 64 -31.22 -9.05 -16.06
C GLU A 64 -30.43 -10.34 -16.33
N LYS A 65 -29.12 -10.29 -16.06
CA LYS A 65 -28.24 -11.45 -16.19
C LYS A 65 -28.16 -12.29 -14.92
N GLU A 66 -28.71 -11.79 -13.79
CA GLU A 66 -28.54 -12.36 -12.45
C GLU A 66 -27.06 -12.58 -12.11
N GLU A 67 -26.25 -11.56 -12.38
CA GLU A 67 -24.80 -11.59 -12.31
C GLU A 67 -24.25 -10.49 -11.40
N LEU A 68 -23.35 -10.87 -10.50
CA LEU A 68 -22.51 -9.92 -9.75
C LEU A 68 -21.14 -9.83 -10.44
N PHE A 69 -20.75 -8.63 -10.80
CA PHE A 69 -19.44 -8.30 -11.35
C PHE A 69 -18.66 -7.44 -10.36
N CYS A 70 -17.49 -7.91 -9.94
CA CYS A 70 -16.60 -7.18 -9.04
C CYS A 70 -15.28 -6.91 -9.73
N LEU A 71 -14.79 -5.68 -9.67
CA LEU A 71 -13.56 -5.27 -10.35
C LEU A 71 -12.64 -4.54 -9.35
N ARG A 72 -11.35 -4.86 -9.41
CA ARG A 72 -10.27 -4.19 -8.68
C ARG A 72 -9.24 -3.62 -9.65
N ASP A 73 -8.75 -2.41 -9.41
CA ASP A 73 -7.78 -1.73 -10.28
C ASP A 73 -6.47 -2.51 -10.46
N GLN A 74 -5.68 -2.09 -11.45
CA GLN A 74 -4.46 -2.76 -11.91
C GLN A 74 -3.43 -2.99 -10.80
N PHE A 75 -3.29 -2.04 -9.87
CA PHE A 75 -2.30 -2.09 -8.80
C PHE A 75 -2.90 -2.48 -7.44
N GLY A 76 -4.23 -2.65 -7.36
CA GLY A 76 -4.92 -2.98 -6.12
C GLY A 76 -4.88 -1.86 -5.08
N THR A 77 -4.96 -0.61 -5.53
CA THR A 77 -4.90 0.58 -4.66
C THR A 77 -6.05 0.65 -3.67
N LYS A 78 -7.18 0.02 -4.02
CA LYS A 78 -8.32 -0.17 -3.13
C LYS A 78 -8.51 -1.66 -2.87
N PRO A 79 -8.69 -2.09 -1.61
CA PRO A 79 -8.94 -3.49 -1.30
C PRO A 79 -10.34 -3.92 -1.72
N PHE A 80 -10.48 -5.20 -2.06
CA PHE A 80 -11.76 -5.87 -2.25
C PHE A 80 -11.68 -7.28 -1.67
N TYR A 81 -12.67 -7.66 -0.87
CA TYR A 81 -12.74 -8.94 -0.17
C TYR A 81 -13.99 -9.69 -0.53
N TYR A 82 -13.92 -11.02 -0.46
CA TYR A 82 -15.06 -11.90 -0.66
C TYR A 82 -14.99 -13.14 0.24
N TYR A 83 -16.15 -13.70 0.54
CA TYR A 83 -16.30 -14.90 1.35
C TYR A 83 -17.46 -15.74 0.81
N LYS A 84 -17.23 -17.02 0.53
CA LYS A 84 -18.29 -17.95 0.15
C LYS A 84 -18.83 -18.65 1.39
N THR A 85 -20.10 -18.42 1.71
CA THR A 85 -20.77 -19.05 2.84
C THR A 85 -21.06 -20.53 2.59
N ALA A 86 -21.30 -21.29 3.66
CA ALA A 86 -21.62 -22.70 3.58
C ALA A 86 -22.94 -22.98 2.83
N ASP A 87 -23.90 -22.05 2.86
CA ASP A 87 -25.18 -22.11 2.13
C ASP A 87 -25.07 -21.64 0.67
N GLY A 88 -23.84 -21.32 0.22
CA GLY A 88 -23.54 -21.02 -1.18
C GLY A 88 -23.76 -19.57 -1.61
N ARG A 89 -23.96 -18.63 -0.67
CA ARG A 89 -23.97 -17.19 -0.99
C ARG A 89 -22.54 -16.63 -1.08
N LEU A 90 -22.39 -15.50 -1.74
CA LEU A 90 -21.17 -14.72 -1.74
C LEU A 90 -21.37 -13.46 -0.90
N LEU A 91 -20.56 -13.29 0.15
CA LEU A 91 -20.42 -12.03 0.87
C LEU A 91 -19.21 -11.30 0.31
N TYR A 92 -19.29 -9.99 0.17
CA TYR A 92 -18.23 -9.18 -0.43
C TYR A 92 -18.22 -7.75 0.11
N GLY A 93 -17.15 -7.04 -0.13
CA GLY A 93 -17.01 -5.62 0.23
C GLY A 93 -15.58 -5.12 0.15
N THR A 94 -15.42 -3.82 0.28
CA THR A 94 -14.11 -3.15 0.32
C THR A 94 -13.51 -3.12 1.74
N MET A 95 -14.25 -3.65 2.73
CA MET A 95 -13.84 -3.78 4.13
C MET A 95 -14.14 -5.18 4.63
N ILE A 96 -13.18 -5.81 5.33
CA ILE A 96 -13.39 -7.14 5.96
C ILE A 96 -14.51 -7.04 7.00
N ARG A 97 -14.54 -5.99 7.81
CA ARG A 97 -15.59 -5.78 8.85
C ARG A 97 -17.00 -5.88 8.29
N GLY A 98 -17.23 -5.32 7.10
CA GLY A 98 -18.53 -5.44 6.43
C GLY A 98 -18.94 -6.90 6.13
N ILE A 99 -17.96 -7.79 5.92
CA ILE A 99 -18.20 -9.23 5.73
C ILE A 99 -18.43 -9.91 7.10
N LEU A 100 -17.64 -9.54 8.13
CA LEU A 100 -17.73 -10.14 9.47
C LEU A 100 -19.12 -9.93 10.12
N GLU A 101 -19.79 -8.85 9.78
CA GLU A 101 -21.09 -8.47 10.33
C GLU A 101 -22.26 -9.12 9.58
N GLN A 102 -22.02 -9.78 8.43
CA GLN A 102 -23.10 -10.35 7.63
C GLN A 102 -23.54 -11.75 8.14
N PRO A 103 -24.84 -12.06 8.06
CA PRO A 103 -25.33 -13.40 8.40
C PRO A 103 -24.73 -14.48 7.51
N GLY A 104 -24.23 -15.55 8.15
CA GLY A 104 -23.61 -16.68 7.47
C GLY A 104 -22.08 -16.66 7.46
N PHE A 105 -21.46 -15.57 7.92
CA PHE A 105 -20.04 -15.54 8.20
C PHE A 105 -19.72 -16.32 9.50
N VAL A 106 -18.65 -17.11 9.45
CA VAL A 106 -18.11 -17.81 10.63
C VAL A 106 -16.71 -17.29 10.91
N LYS A 107 -16.54 -16.63 12.06
CA LYS A 107 -15.25 -16.04 12.45
C LYS A 107 -14.29 -17.11 12.98
N GLU A 108 -13.31 -17.46 12.18
CA GLU A 108 -12.24 -18.40 12.49
C GLU A 108 -10.90 -17.80 12.05
N LEU A 109 -9.85 -17.99 12.87
CA LEU A 109 -8.51 -17.54 12.56
C LEU A 109 -7.82 -18.52 11.59
N ASP A 110 -7.18 -18.02 10.54
CA ASP A 110 -6.17 -18.80 9.81
C ASP A 110 -4.78 -18.59 10.46
N GLU A 111 -4.48 -19.45 11.42
CA GLU A 111 -3.24 -19.38 12.20
C GLU A 111 -1.99 -19.63 11.36
N ARG A 112 -2.10 -20.32 10.22
CA ARG A 112 -0.96 -20.61 9.32
C ARG A 112 -0.32 -19.34 8.80
N LEU A 113 -1.11 -18.27 8.64
CA LEU A 113 -0.65 -16.96 8.14
C LEU A 113 0.24 -16.22 9.14
N LEU A 114 0.21 -16.58 10.42
CA LEU A 114 1.11 -16.01 11.41
C LEU A 114 2.58 -16.22 11.02
N GLN A 115 2.91 -17.37 10.46
CA GLN A 115 4.26 -17.70 10.01
C GLN A 115 4.72 -16.79 8.86
N ILE A 116 3.83 -16.47 7.91
CA ILE A 116 4.10 -15.50 6.83
C ILE A 116 4.24 -14.10 7.39
N TYR A 117 3.33 -13.70 8.27
CA TYR A 117 3.34 -12.40 8.90
C TYR A 117 4.62 -12.15 9.71
N MET A 118 5.15 -13.14 10.43
CA MET A 118 6.42 -13.04 11.15
C MET A 118 7.63 -12.80 10.23
N SER A 119 7.55 -13.19 8.97
CA SER A 119 8.58 -12.86 7.99
C SER A 119 8.36 -11.50 7.34
N LEU A 120 7.16 -11.25 6.82
CA LEU A 120 6.88 -10.15 5.91
C LEU A 120 6.27 -8.92 6.61
N THR A 121 5.78 -9.05 7.85
CA THR A 121 5.06 -8.00 8.61
C THR A 121 3.65 -7.68 8.07
N TYR A 122 3.22 -8.34 7.03
CA TYR A 122 1.88 -8.30 6.42
C TYR A 122 1.58 -9.65 5.78
N VAL A 123 0.36 -9.85 5.27
CA VAL A 123 -0.02 -11.07 4.55
C VAL A 123 -0.32 -10.73 3.09
N PRO A 124 0.60 -11.06 2.15
CA PRO A 124 0.33 -10.91 0.72
C PRO A 124 -0.54 -12.04 0.18
N GLY A 125 -0.99 -11.88 -1.06
CA GLY A 125 -1.80 -12.89 -1.74
C GLY A 125 -3.28 -12.85 -1.35
N GLU A 126 -4.00 -13.92 -1.68
CA GLU A 126 -5.47 -13.95 -1.54
C GLU A 126 -5.94 -14.12 -0.10
N GLU A 127 -5.21 -14.86 0.72
CA GLU A 127 -5.67 -15.26 2.04
C GLU A 127 -5.63 -14.09 3.03
N THR A 128 -6.51 -14.14 4.03
CA THR A 128 -6.55 -13.23 5.16
C THR A 128 -6.54 -14.00 6.47
N PHE A 129 -6.22 -13.34 7.58
CA PHE A 129 -6.31 -13.97 8.90
C PHE A 129 -7.72 -14.41 9.29
N PHE A 130 -8.75 -13.95 8.59
CA PHE A 130 -10.11 -14.47 8.75
C PHE A 130 -10.30 -15.61 7.74
N LYS A 131 -10.27 -16.83 8.22
CA LYS A 131 -10.30 -18.05 7.42
C LYS A 131 -11.46 -18.05 6.41
N GLY A 132 -11.12 -18.23 5.14
CA GLY A 132 -12.08 -18.22 4.04
C GLY A 132 -12.42 -16.83 3.50
N VAL A 133 -12.10 -15.74 4.21
CA VAL A 133 -12.15 -14.39 3.62
C VAL A 133 -10.94 -14.20 2.72
N LYS A 134 -11.19 -13.93 1.45
CA LYS A 134 -10.16 -13.78 0.44
C LYS A 134 -10.12 -12.36 -0.12
N LYS A 135 -8.94 -11.93 -0.57
CA LYS A 135 -8.74 -10.70 -1.34
C LYS A 135 -8.92 -11.00 -2.83
N LEU A 136 -9.65 -10.17 -3.54
CA LEU A 136 -9.54 -10.09 -4.99
C LEU A 136 -8.21 -9.41 -5.31
N LEU A 137 -7.28 -10.13 -5.95
CA LEU A 137 -5.94 -9.61 -6.21
C LEU A 137 -5.93 -8.49 -7.27
N PRO A 138 -4.89 -7.66 -7.34
CA PRO A 138 -4.76 -6.59 -8.33
C PRO A 138 -4.95 -7.04 -9.78
N GLY A 139 -5.51 -6.17 -10.61
CA GLY A 139 -5.71 -6.46 -12.03
C GLY A 139 -6.63 -7.63 -12.32
N ARG A 140 -7.61 -7.87 -11.43
CA ARG A 140 -8.60 -8.95 -11.59
C ARG A 140 -10.01 -8.44 -11.45
N TYR A 141 -10.92 -9.19 -12.11
CA TYR A 141 -12.34 -9.10 -11.83
C TYR A 141 -12.89 -10.47 -11.42
N LEU A 142 -13.98 -10.44 -10.68
CA LEU A 142 -14.74 -11.61 -10.22
C LEU A 142 -16.14 -11.54 -10.79
N VAL A 143 -16.61 -12.62 -11.38
CA VAL A 143 -18.00 -12.84 -11.80
C VAL A 143 -18.61 -13.90 -10.91
N TRP A 144 -19.75 -13.57 -10.30
CA TRP A 144 -20.57 -14.53 -9.56
C TRP A 144 -21.93 -14.66 -10.20
N LYS A 145 -22.24 -15.88 -10.66
CA LYS A 145 -23.48 -16.21 -11.33
C LYS A 145 -23.87 -17.66 -11.08
N ASP A 146 -25.14 -17.95 -10.84
CA ASP A 146 -25.67 -19.30 -10.62
C ASP A 146 -24.89 -20.10 -9.54
N GLY A 147 -24.45 -19.42 -8.48
CA GLY A 147 -23.65 -20.04 -7.40
C GLY A 147 -22.21 -20.41 -7.80
N ARG A 148 -21.76 -20.02 -8.99
CA ARG A 148 -20.40 -20.21 -9.50
C ARG A 148 -19.63 -18.92 -9.48
N MET A 149 -18.35 -19.02 -9.17
CA MET A 149 -17.42 -17.91 -9.15
C MET A 149 -16.33 -18.13 -10.19
N GLU A 150 -16.09 -17.11 -10.99
CA GLU A 150 -14.99 -17.05 -11.95
C GLU A 150 -14.15 -15.79 -11.66
N ILE A 151 -12.83 -15.95 -11.63
CA ILE A 151 -11.89 -14.83 -11.45
C ILE A 151 -11.00 -14.77 -12.67
N THR A 152 -10.97 -13.63 -13.33
CA THR A 152 -10.15 -13.36 -14.50
C THR A 152 -9.12 -12.30 -14.22
N ARG A 153 -7.86 -12.56 -14.58
CA ARG A 153 -6.79 -11.57 -14.56
C ARG A 153 -6.78 -10.80 -15.87
N TYR A 154 -7.24 -9.54 -15.85
CA TYR A 154 -7.29 -8.67 -17.03
C TYR A 154 -6.00 -7.88 -17.25
N TRP A 155 -5.19 -7.70 -16.18
CA TRP A 155 -3.93 -6.97 -16.25
C TRP A 155 -2.86 -7.63 -15.37
N LYS A 156 -1.60 -7.55 -15.81
CA LYS A 156 -0.40 -7.89 -15.03
C LYS A 156 0.75 -6.94 -15.36
N PRO A 157 1.74 -6.75 -14.46
CA PRO A 157 2.96 -6.03 -14.79
C PRO A 157 3.73 -6.75 -15.90
N GLU A 158 4.10 -6.02 -16.95
CA GLU A 158 4.94 -6.54 -18.04
C GLU A 158 6.13 -5.62 -18.23
N PHE A 159 7.33 -6.21 -18.33
CA PHE A 159 8.58 -5.49 -18.48
C PHE A 159 9.19 -5.77 -19.86
N ALA A 160 9.51 -4.70 -20.61
CA ALA A 160 10.09 -4.77 -21.95
C ALA A 160 11.09 -3.62 -22.14
N PRO A 161 12.32 -3.70 -21.56
CA PRO A 161 13.29 -2.61 -21.60
C PRO A 161 13.61 -2.15 -23.02
N ASP A 162 13.54 -0.84 -23.25
CA ASP A 162 13.82 -0.17 -24.53
C ASP A 162 15.17 0.56 -24.42
N GLU A 163 16.19 -0.02 -25.04
CA GLU A 163 17.55 0.50 -25.04
C GLU A 163 17.78 1.69 -25.98
N SER A 164 16.79 2.07 -26.78
CA SER A 164 16.92 3.11 -27.82
C SER A 164 16.88 4.54 -27.28
N LYS A 165 16.36 4.74 -26.05
CA LYS A 165 16.15 6.05 -25.44
C LYS A 165 17.27 6.45 -24.49
N SER A 166 17.60 7.74 -24.48
CA SER A 166 18.50 8.35 -23.51
C SER A 166 17.84 8.58 -22.15
N LEU A 167 18.61 8.92 -21.12
CA LEU A 167 18.10 9.34 -19.81
C LEU A 167 17.17 10.57 -19.95
N GLU A 168 17.54 11.53 -20.78
CA GLU A 168 16.75 12.75 -20.99
C GLU A 168 15.41 12.45 -21.68
N ASP A 169 15.39 11.55 -22.66
CA ASP A 169 14.15 11.10 -23.32
C ASP A 169 13.19 10.47 -22.30
N TRP A 170 13.71 9.63 -21.39
CA TRP A 170 12.89 9.04 -20.31
C TRP A 170 12.38 10.09 -19.33
N ALA A 171 13.24 11.03 -18.94
CA ALA A 171 12.86 12.10 -18.02
C ALA A 171 11.79 13.01 -18.65
N ASP A 172 11.90 13.31 -19.95
CA ASP A 172 10.90 14.07 -20.71
C ASP A 172 9.56 13.32 -20.79
N GLU A 173 9.60 12.01 -21.03
CA GLU A 173 8.39 11.20 -21.11
C GLU A 173 7.69 11.13 -19.76
N ILE A 174 8.44 10.90 -18.65
CA ILE A 174 7.90 10.97 -17.29
C ILE A 174 7.25 12.32 -17.03
N HIS A 175 7.98 13.42 -17.29
CA HIS A 175 7.49 14.77 -16.97
C HIS A 175 6.20 15.11 -17.74
N ARG A 176 6.16 14.84 -19.04
CA ARG A 176 4.96 15.05 -19.86
C ARG A 176 3.78 14.20 -19.40
N THR A 177 4.04 12.95 -19.01
CA THR A 177 2.98 12.05 -18.54
C THR A 177 2.42 12.50 -17.19
N VAL A 178 3.27 12.89 -16.24
CA VAL A 178 2.81 13.47 -14.96
C VAL A 178 2.02 14.74 -15.21
N GLN A 179 2.48 15.61 -16.12
CA GLN A 179 1.76 16.83 -16.49
C GLN A 179 0.36 16.56 -17.07
N ALA A 180 0.22 15.48 -17.82
CA ALA A 180 -1.09 15.05 -18.35
C ALA A 180 -1.99 14.44 -17.28
N ILE A 181 -1.43 13.73 -16.32
CA ILE A 181 -2.16 13.05 -15.23
C ILE A 181 -2.72 14.06 -14.21
N MET A 182 -1.96 15.08 -13.84
CA MET A 182 -2.34 15.98 -12.74
C MET A 182 -3.72 16.64 -12.88
N PRO A 183 -4.16 17.12 -14.06
CA PRO A 183 -5.51 17.64 -14.24
C PRO A 183 -6.62 16.57 -14.08
N GLU A 184 -6.31 15.30 -14.35
CA GLU A 184 -7.26 14.18 -14.22
C GLU A 184 -7.44 13.75 -12.76
N VAL A 185 -6.40 13.92 -11.94
CA VAL A 185 -6.42 13.59 -10.50
C VAL A 185 -7.31 14.55 -9.73
N LYS A 186 -7.40 15.81 -10.18
CA LYS A 186 -8.23 16.84 -9.58
C LYS A 186 -9.62 16.85 -10.22
N ALA A 187 -10.67 16.80 -9.40
CA ALA A 187 -12.00 17.15 -9.89
C ALA A 187 -12.18 18.69 -9.82
N PRO A 188 -12.95 19.29 -10.75
CA PRO A 188 -13.37 20.67 -10.61
C PRO A 188 -14.00 20.92 -9.23
N ASP A 189 -13.73 22.07 -8.64
CA ASP A 189 -14.29 22.51 -7.36
C ASP A 189 -13.84 21.76 -6.09
N GLU A 190 -12.93 20.78 -6.20
CA GLU A 190 -12.32 20.12 -5.04
C GLU A 190 -11.07 20.88 -4.56
N LYS A 191 -10.98 21.09 -3.25
CA LYS A 191 -9.74 21.53 -2.59
C LYS A 191 -8.97 20.30 -2.14
N ALA A 192 -7.67 20.30 -2.42
CA ALA A 192 -6.78 19.26 -2.00
C ALA A 192 -5.50 19.86 -1.43
N ASP A 193 -4.88 19.15 -0.50
CA ASP A 193 -3.52 19.38 -0.04
C ASP A 193 -2.60 18.27 -0.59
N ALA A 194 -1.32 18.32 -0.29
CA ALA A 194 -0.39 17.25 -0.63
C ALA A 194 0.44 16.87 0.59
N PHE A 195 0.63 15.58 0.83
CA PHE A 195 1.63 15.12 1.78
C PHE A 195 3.02 15.43 1.27
N LEU A 196 3.85 15.99 2.14
CA LEU A 196 5.20 16.43 1.80
C LEU A 196 6.18 15.91 2.85
N SER A 197 7.00 14.94 2.47
CA SER A 197 8.06 14.38 3.31
C SER A 197 9.41 15.09 3.13
N GLY A 198 9.54 15.95 2.11
CA GLY A 198 10.82 16.51 1.69
C GLY A 198 11.63 15.59 0.76
N GLY A 199 11.17 14.37 0.49
CA GLY A 199 11.68 13.47 -0.54
C GLY A 199 11.26 13.91 -1.95
N VAL A 200 11.94 13.39 -2.99
CA VAL A 200 11.71 13.80 -4.39
C VAL A 200 10.27 13.52 -4.84
N ASP A 201 9.68 12.38 -4.48
CA ASP A 201 8.36 11.94 -4.97
C ASP A 201 7.24 12.87 -4.53
N SER A 202 7.13 13.09 -3.22
CA SER A 202 6.15 14.01 -2.64
C SER A 202 6.39 15.45 -3.08
N SER A 203 7.66 15.88 -3.20
CA SER A 203 8.02 17.21 -3.70
C SER A 203 7.63 17.38 -5.16
N TYR A 204 7.82 16.35 -5.99
CA TYR A 204 7.46 16.39 -7.41
C TYR A 204 5.94 16.46 -7.59
N VAL A 205 5.18 15.63 -6.86
CA VAL A 205 3.71 15.70 -6.84
C VAL A 205 3.23 17.08 -6.38
N ALA A 206 3.79 17.62 -5.30
CA ALA A 206 3.44 18.95 -4.81
C ALA A 206 3.76 20.05 -5.84
N ALA A 207 4.91 19.97 -6.52
CA ALA A 207 5.31 20.94 -7.54
C ALA A 207 4.42 20.90 -8.80
N MET A 208 4.00 19.69 -9.21
CA MET A 208 3.16 19.49 -10.38
C MET A 208 1.67 19.73 -10.11
N SER A 209 1.27 19.87 -8.86
CA SER A 209 -0.10 20.14 -8.43
C SER A 209 -0.35 21.62 -8.20
N ASP A 210 -1.61 22.02 -8.26
CA ASP A 210 -2.09 23.36 -7.94
C ASP A 210 -2.53 23.52 -6.47
N VAL A 211 -2.15 22.58 -5.57
CA VAL A 211 -2.45 22.69 -4.14
C VAL A 211 -1.82 23.94 -3.54
N GLU A 212 -2.54 24.61 -2.65
CA GLU A 212 -2.04 25.77 -1.92
C GLU A 212 -1.31 25.41 -0.63
N ALA A 213 -1.61 24.21 -0.10
CA ALA A 213 -1.06 23.75 1.17
C ALA A 213 -0.53 22.30 1.09
N THR A 214 0.37 22.01 2.00
CA THR A 214 0.99 20.69 2.15
C THR A 214 0.99 20.29 3.62
N ASP A 215 0.99 18.98 3.87
CA ASP A 215 1.01 18.39 5.20
C ASP A 215 2.27 17.55 5.40
N SER A 216 2.89 17.67 6.56
CA SER A 216 4.09 16.90 6.91
C SER A 216 4.01 16.38 8.33
N CYS A 217 4.59 15.20 8.56
CA CYS A 217 4.81 14.66 9.90
C CYS A 217 6.24 14.93 10.37
N GLY A 218 6.40 15.09 11.66
CA GLY A 218 7.70 15.30 12.28
C GLY A 218 7.76 14.78 13.71
N TYR A 219 8.98 14.60 14.20
CA TYR A 219 9.29 14.06 15.51
C TYR A 219 10.19 15.02 16.29
N ASP A 220 10.35 14.79 17.59
CA ASP A 220 11.30 15.54 18.41
C ASP A 220 12.74 15.02 18.26
N GLU A 221 12.90 13.80 17.78
CA GLU A 221 14.20 13.20 17.50
C GLU A 221 14.78 13.75 16.18
N GLU A 222 15.62 14.76 16.23
CA GLU A 222 16.20 15.47 15.08
C GLU A 222 16.72 14.56 13.96
N ARG A 223 17.29 13.39 14.31
CA ARG A 223 17.80 12.43 13.30
C ARG A 223 16.72 11.74 12.47
N PHE A 224 15.46 11.83 12.89
CA PHE A 224 14.31 11.24 12.24
C PHE A 224 13.33 12.29 11.71
N ASP A 225 13.52 13.55 12.07
CA ASP A 225 12.62 14.65 11.68
C ASP A 225 13.00 15.25 10.33
N GLU A 226 12.20 14.95 9.33
CA GLU A 226 12.29 15.54 7.98
C GLU A 226 11.34 16.75 7.80
N SER A 227 10.54 17.11 8.80
CA SER A 227 9.54 18.18 8.66
C SER A 227 10.16 19.55 8.36
N GLY A 228 11.40 19.80 8.83
CA GLY A 228 12.17 20.98 8.47
C GLY A 228 12.51 21.04 6.97
N LEU A 229 12.83 19.88 6.36
CA LEU A 229 13.07 19.77 4.92
C LEU A 229 11.78 19.95 4.12
N ALA A 230 10.68 19.36 4.59
CA ALA A 230 9.36 19.54 4.01
C ALA A 230 8.94 21.02 4.02
N LYS A 231 9.08 21.69 5.14
CA LYS A 231 8.80 23.13 5.27
C LYS A 231 9.64 23.97 4.29
N LYS A 232 10.96 23.74 4.22
CA LYS A 232 11.83 24.42 3.26
C LYS A 232 11.37 24.20 1.81
N THR A 233 11.00 22.97 1.46
CA THR A 233 10.50 22.64 0.14
C THR A 233 9.18 23.36 -0.15
N ALA A 234 8.23 23.37 0.78
CA ALA A 234 6.97 24.09 0.64
C ALA A 234 7.18 25.58 0.41
N ASP A 235 8.08 26.22 1.17
CA ASP A 235 8.43 27.63 1.03
C ASP A 235 9.00 27.93 -0.37
N MET A 236 9.89 27.08 -0.88
CA MET A 236 10.45 27.22 -2.23
C MET A 236 9.39 27.06 -3.34
N LEU A 237 8.35 26.26 -3.09
CA LEU A 237 7.21 26.08 -3.99
C LEU A 237 6.12 27.16 -3.79
N GLY A 238 6.28 28.08 -2.84
CA GLY A 238 5.29 29.11 -2.52
C GLY A 238 4.01 28.55 -1.87
N LYS A 239 4.10 27.38 -1.22
CA LYS A 239 2.97 26.68 -0.61
C LYS A 239 3.02 26.80 0.92
N LYS A 240 1.84 26.77 1.55
CA LYS A 240 1.74 26.62 3.02
C LYS A 240 2.16 25.22 3.43
N ASN A 241 2.68 25.07 4.66
CA ASN A 241 2.96 23.74 5.20
C ASN A 241 2.43 23.62 6.63
N SER A 242 1.58 22.63 6.84
CA SER A 242 1.09 22.21 8.16
C SER A 242 1.94 21.05 8.66
N ARG A 243 2.42 21.15 9.90
CA ARG A 243 3.22 20.10 10.52
C ARG A 243 2.42 19.37 11.61
N CYS A 244 2.24 18.07 11.43
CA CYS A 244 1.82 17.15 12.48
C CYS A 244 3.06 16.75 13.29
N ARG A 245 3.12 17.14 14.58
CA ARG A 245 4.15 16.67 15.50
C ARG A 245 3.65 15.40 16.17
N ILE A 246 4.39 14.31 16.03
CA ILE A 246 4.06 13.00 16.59
C ILE A 246 4.91 12.77 17.82
N THR A 247 4.26 12.52 18.97
CA THR A 247 4.91 12.15 20.22
C THR A 247 4.89 10.65 20.45
N PRO A 248 5.81 10.09 21.26
CA PRO A 248 5.77 8.67 21.61
C PRO A 248 4.45 8.26 22.27
N GLU A 249 3.89 9.11 23.13
CA GLU A 249 2.62 8.86 23.82
C GLU A 249 1.48 8.67 22.83
N GLU A 250 1.28 9.65 21.93
CA GLU A 250 0.24 9.57 20.89
C GLU A 250 0.44 8.36 19.97
N TYR A 251 1.70 8.06 19.66
CA TYR A 251 2.05 6.93 18.79
C TYR A 251 1.62 5.58 19.40
N PHE A 252 1.96 5.32 20.68
CA PHE A 252 1.58 4.05 21.33
C PHE A 252 0.08 4.00 21.68
N GLU A 253 -0.52 5.12 22.06
CA GLU A 253 -1.94 5.20 22.39
C GLU A 253 -2.84 4.80 21.20
N ILE A 254 -2.45 5.18 19.98
CA ILE A 254 -3.26 4.94 18.78
C ILE A 254 -3.11 3.52 18.20
N VAL A 255 -2.12 2.72 18.63
CA VAL A 255 -1.84 1.39 18.06
C VAL A 255 -3.08 0.49 17.98
N PRO A 256 -3.89 0.34 19.05
CA PRO A 256 -5.11 -0.49 18.97
C PRO A 256 -6.12 0.01 17.92
N TYR A 257 -6.28 1.33 17.80
CA TYR A 257 -7.12 1.93 16.78
C TYR A 257 -6.63 1.64 15.37
N VAL A 258 -5.32 1.73 15.14
CA VAL A 258 -4.71 1.41 13.84
C VAL A 258 -4.89 -0.07 13.51
N MET A 259 -4.57 -0.98 14.43
CA MET A 259 -4.73 -2.41 14.23
C MET A 259 -6.20 -2.79 13.94
N TYR A 260 -7.15 -2.14 14.60
CA TYR A 260 -8.56 -2.34 14.30
C TYR A 260 -8.96 -1.86 12.90
N ASN A 261 -8.47 -0.70 12.47
CA ASN A 261 -8.84 -0.14 11.18
C ASN A 261 -8.05 -0.77 10.00
N MET A 262 -6.89 -1.34 10.25
CA MET A 262 -6.17 -2.14 9.26
C MET A 262 -6.89 -3.45 8.91
N GLU A 263 -7.71 -3.98 9.83
CA GLU A 263 -8.48 -5.23 9.70
C GLU A 263 -7.61 -6.50 9.59
N GLN A 264 -6.35 -6.37 9.30
CA GLN A 264 -5.31 -7.41 9.40
C GLN A 264 -4.12 -6.85 10.17
N PRO A 265 -3.30 -7.68 10.81
CA PRO A 265 -2.13 -7.15 11.48
C PRO A 265 -1.15 -6.58 10.46
N LEU A 266 -0.53 -5.45 10.80
CA LEU A 266 0.51 -4.81 10.02
C LEU A 266 1.67 -4.42 10.95
N GLY A 267 2.85 -4.96 10.65
CA GLY A 267 4.08 -4.70 11.42
C GLY A 267 4.91 -3.55 10.85
N ASP A 268 4.39 -2.79 9.88
CA ASP A 268 5.03 -1.55 9.45
C ASP A 268 4.77 -0.43 10.48
N ALA A 269 5.86 0.00 11.13
CA ALA A 269 5.80 1.06 12.14
C ALA A 269 5.36 2.42 11.54
N SER A 270 5.56 2.63 10.24
CA SER A 270 5.16 3.87 9.56
C SER A 270 3.65 4.04 9.50
N ALA A 271 2.89 2.94 9.55
CA ALA A 271 1.42 2.96 9.50
C ALA A 271 0.80 3.77 10.65
N ILE A 272 1.38 3.68 11.85
CA ILE A 272 0.91 4.43 13.01
C ILE A 272 1.13 5.94 12.81
N ALA A 273 2.32 6.31 12.38
CA ALA A 273 2.65 7.71 12.10
C ALA A 273 1.81 8.28 10.93
N PHE A 274 1.58 7.48 9.89
CA PHE A 274 0.73 7.84 8.76
C PHE A 274 -0.73 8.05 9.19
N ALA A 275 -1.27 7.20 10.08
CA ALA A 275 -2.61 7.37 10.64
C ALA A 275 -2.76 8.71 11.38
N LEU A 276 -1.75 9.09 12.20
CA LEU A 276 -1.72 10.39 12.87
C LEU A 276 -1.66 11.55 11.87
N GLY A 277 -0.84 11.42 10.82
CA GLY A 277 -0.77 12.39 9.73
C GLY A 277 -2.10 12.53 8.98
N CYS A 278 -2.77 11.44 8.67
CA CYS A 278 -4.10 11.45 8.04
C CYS A 278 -5.15 12.14 8.93
N ARG A 279 -5.13 11.87 10.25
CA ARG A 279 -6.04 12.54 11.19
C ARG A 279 -5.80 14.05 11.27
N ALA A 280 -4.53 14.47 11.26
CA ALA A 280 -4.18 15.89 11.26
C ALA A 280 -4.63 16.59 9.98
N ALA A 281 -4.34 16.02 8.80
CA ALA A 281 -4.75 16.55 7.50
C ALA A 281 -6.28 16.62 7.36
N ALA A 282 -7.01 15.57 7.79
CA ALA A 282 -8.47 15.51 7.73
C ALA A 282 -9.18 16.62 8.53
N GLY A 283 -8.46 17.26 9.45
CA GLY A 283 -8.95 18.42 10.20
C GLY A 283 -9.17 19.68 9.33
N HIS A 284 -8.58 19.76 8.14
CA HIS A 284 -8.67 20.96 7.28
C HIS A 284 -8.82 20.66 5.78
N THR A 285 -8.57 19.42 5.33
CA THR A 285 -8.79 18.99 3.95
C THR A 285 -9.58 17.68 3.89
N LYS A 286 -10.12 17.34 2.71
CA LYS A 286 -10.78 16.06 2.46
C LYS A 286 -10.02 15.20 1.44
N ILE A 287 -9.10 15.82 0.72
CA ILE A 287 -8.30 15.17 -0.33
C ILE A 287 -6.85 15.55 -0.11
N CYS A 288 -5.97 14.56 -0.20
CA CYS A 288 -4.54 14.78 -0.13
C CYS A 288 -3.81 13.98 -1.21
N TYR A 289 -2.84 14.59 -1.88
CA TYR A 289 -2.02 13.91 -2.87
C TYR A 289 -0.79 13.29 -2.21
N SER A 290 -0.38 12.11 -2.67
CA SER A 290 0.80 11.39 -2.18
C SER A 290 1.67 10.90 -3.34
N GLY A 291 2.96 10.73 -3.08
CA GLY A 291 3.96 10.25 -4.04
C GLY A 291 4.18 8.74 -4.05
N GLU A 292 3.28 7.96 -3.44
CA GLU A 292 3.42 6.51 -3.32
C GLU A 292 3.47 5.79 -4.68
N GLY A 293 4.13 4.63 -4.71
CA GLY A 293 4.36 3.81 -5.91
C GLY A 293 5.63 4.16 -6.70
N ALA A 294 6.20 5.35 -6.48
CA ALA A 294 7.40 5.79 -7.18
C ALA A 294 8.65 4.99 -6.80
N ASP A 295 8.72 4.48 -5.58
CA ASP A 295 9.86 3.68 -5.12
C ASP A 295 9.95 2.35 -5.87
N GLU A 296 8.85 1.67 -6.04
CA GLU A 296 8.77 0.37 -6.70
C GLU A 296 8.92 0.48 -8.20
N PHE A 297 8.34 1.52 -8.82
CA PHE A 297 8.40 1.71 -10.26
C PHE A 297 9.79 2.17 -10.74
N PHE A 298 10.45 3.04 -9.98
CA PHE A 298 11.70 3.70 -10.37
C PHE A 298 12.92 3.31 -9.53
N GLY A 299 12.82 2.28 -8.70
CA GLY A 299 13.96 1.76 -7.96
C GLY A 299 14.40 2.64 -6.78
N GLY A 300 13.46 3.06 -5.91
CA GLY A 300 13.72 4.01 -4.84
C GLY A 300 14.36 3.44 -3.58
N TYR A 301 14.24 2.15 -3.32
CA TYR A 301 14.79 1.53 -2.11
C TYR A 301 16.30 1.29 -2.20
N ASN A 302 17.00 1.46 -1.09
CA ASN A 302 18.46 1.26 -1.06
C ASN A 302 18.89 -0.15 -1.41
N MET A 303 18.07 -1.15 -1.14
CA MET A 303 18.35 -2.54 -1.49
C MET A 303 18.44 -2.76 -2.99
N TYR A 304 17.74 -2.00 -3.81
CA TYR A 304 17.81 -2.10 -5.26
C TYR A 304 19.18 -1.76 -5.83
N ARG A 305 20.00 -0.96 -5.12
CA ARG A 305 21.41 -0.72 -5.51
C ARG A 305 22.27 -1.97 -5.46
N ASN A 306 21.86 -2.95 -4.68
CA ASN A 306 22.58 -4.19 -4.52
C ASN A 306 21.95 -5.35 -5.32
N ALA A 307 21.01 -5.06 -6.23
CA ALA A 307 20.30 -6.09 -6.98
C ALA A 307 21.26 -7.06 -7.69
N GLU A 308 22.31 -6.54 -8.35
CA GLU A 308 23.33 -7.35 -9.02
C GLU A 308 24.13 -8.26 -8.06
N ARG A 309 24.30 -7.86 -6.80
CA ARG A 309 25.01 -8.65 -5.78
C ARG A 309 24.20 -9.85 -5.29
N TYR A 310 22.89 -9.76 -5.40
CA TYR A 310 21.99 -10.84 -5.00
C TYR A 310 21.79 -11.88 -6.12
N GLY A 311 22.09 -11.56 -7.38
CA GLY A 311 22.19 -12.48 -8.50
C GLY A 311 21.23 -13.68 -8.46
N GLU A 312 21.77 -14.91 -8.51
CA GLU A 312 20.99 -16.15 -8.37
C GLU A 312 20.36 -16.31 -6.97
N ALA A 313 20.99 -15.76 -5.93
CA ALA A 313 20.46 -15.79 -4.56
C ALA A 313 19.15 -15.00 -4.40
N LEU A 314 18.90 -13.99 -5.22
CA LEU A 314 17.63 -13.27 -5.28
C LEU A 314 16.45 -14.21 -5.48
N LYS A 315 16.59 -15.17 -6.37
CA LYS A 315 15.56 -16.16 -6.72
C LYS A 315 15.11 -16.98 -5.50
N ASP A 316 16.02 -17.21 -4.55
CA ASP A 316 15.76 -18.06 -3.40
C ASP A 316 15.42 -17.28 -2.13
N PHE A 317 15.77 -15.98 -2.06
CA PHE A 317 15.73 -15.22 -0.80
C PHE A 317 14.97 -13.89 -0.86
N TYR A 318 14.75 -13.30 -2.05
CA TYR A 318 13.98 -12.07 -2.13
C TYR A 318 12.48 -12.36 -2.19
N VAL A 319 11.79 -12.07 -1.11
CA VAL A 319 10.35 -12.29 -0.94
C VAL A 319 9.59 -10.98 -0.72
N GLY A 320 10.17 -9.86 -1.11
CA GLY A 320 9.66 -8.51 -0.88
C GLY A 320 10.60 -7.67 -0.02
N ASN A 321 10.25 -6.41 0.15
CA ASN A 321 11.07 -5.41 0.85
C ASN A 321 11.32 -5.72 2.35
N THR A 322 10.58 -6.66 2.93
CA THR A 322 10.75 -7.13 4.30
C THR A 322 10.99 -8.64 4.35
N ASN A 323 11.92 -9.07 5.20
CA ASN A 323 12.11 -10.44 5.62
C ASN A 323 12.77 -10.43 7.01
N ILE A 324 11.93 -10.32 8.05
CA ILE A 324 12.39 -9.99 9.41
C ILE A 324 12.86 -11.23 10.17
N MET A 325 12.11 -12.33 10.10
CA MET A 325 12.43 -13.58 10.80
C MET A 325 12.68 -14.71 9.83
N LYS A 326 13.81 -15.38 10.02
CA LYS A 326 14.17 -16.59 9.27
C LYS A 326 13.37 -17.79 9.78
N GLU A 327 13.34 -18.85 8.99
CA GLU A 327 12.56 -20.06 9.33
C GLU A 327 12.98 -20.67 10.67
N ASP A 328 14.29 -20.75 10.97
CA ASP A 328 14.78 -21.31 12.22
C ASP A 328 14.35 -20.47 13.45
N GLU A 329 14.31 -19.15 13.32
CA GLU A 329 13.82 -18.28 14.39
C GLU A 329 12.31 -18.46 14.62
N LYS A 330 11.54 -18.61 13.53
CA LYS A 330 10.09 -18.85 13.62
C LYS A 330 9.79 -20.21 14.28
N LYS A 331 10.57 -21.25 13.98
CA LYS A 331 10.46 -22.56 14.65
C LYS A 331 10.70 -22.47 16.16
N GLN A 332 11.55 -21.58 16.61
CA GLN A 332 11.82 -21.37 18.02
C GLN A 332 10.69 -20.62 18.74
N ILE A 333 10.09 -19.64 18.10
CA ILE A 333 9.11 -18.76 18.77
C ILE A 333 7.65 -19.21 18.60
N LEU A 334 7.28 -19.86 17.48
CA LEU A 334 5.90 -20.25 17.19
C LEU A 334 5.56 -21.62 17.82
N LYS A 335 4.42 -21.72 18.47
CA LYS A 335 3.90 -22.99 18.97
C LYS A 335 3.51 -23.95 17.85
N ASN A 336 2.94 -23.41 16.76
CA ASN A 336 2.59 -24.18 15.58
C ASN A 336 3.43 -23.68 14.39
N TYR A 337 4.26 -24.55 13.85
CA TYR A 337 5.06 -24.29 12.66
C TYR A 337 4.66 -25.23 11.54
N TYR A 338 4.48 -24.71 10.34
CA TYR A 338 3.99 -25.44 9.16
C TYR A 338 5.09 -25.47 8.10
N GLU A 339 5.65 -26.64 7.83
CA GLU A 339 6.80 -26.81 6.90
C GLU A 339 6.48 -26.41 5.44
N ASP A 340 5.20 -26.42 5.05
CA ASP A 340 4.73 -26.04 3.71
C ASP A 340 4.37 -24.56 3.56
N VAL A 341 4.37 -23.79 4.65
CA VAL A 341 4.01 -22.36 4.66
C VAL A 341 5.29 -21.51 4.64
N LEU A 342 5.83 -21.27 3.46
CA LEU A 342 7.08 -20.54 3.28
C LEU A 342 6.85 -19.27 2.44
N PRO A 343 7.48 -18.12 2.79
CA PRO A 343 7.37 -16.89 2.00
C PRO A 343 7.75 -17.06 0.54
N ILE A 344 8.73 -17.91 0.24
CA ILE A 344 9.14 -18.19 -1.15
C ILE A 344 8.00 -18.74 -2.02
N ASN A 345 7.07 -19.48 -1.43
CA ASN A 345 5.92 -20.03 -2.17
C ASN A 345 4.98 -18.95 -2.72
N LEU A 346 4.99 -17.75 -2.12
CA LEU A 346 4.17 -16.61 -2.55
C LEU A 346 4.75 -15.92 -3.80
N VAL A 347 6.06 -16.03 -4.01
CA VAL A 347 6.76 -15.29 -5.07
C VAL A 347 7.25 -16.15 -6.24
N LYS A 348 7.22 -17.47 -6.12
CA LYS A 348 7.74 -18.38 -7.17
C LYS A 348 7.08 -18.18 -8.54
N ASP A 349 5.76 -17.95 -8.57
CA ASP A 349 5.03 -17.74 -9.81
C ASP A 349 5.32 -16.34 -10.38
N ILE A 350 5.54 -15.35 -9.50
CA ILE A 350 5.98 -13.99 -9.89
C ILE A 350 7.36 -14.04 -10.53
N TYR A 351 8.27 -14.86 -9.99
CA TYR A 351 9.60 -15.07 -10.61
C TYR A 351 9.50 -15.74 -11.99
N ALA A 352 8.59 -16.69 -12.16
CA ALA A 352 8.36 -17.32 -13.46
C ALA A 352 7.88 -16.31 -14.52
N GLU A 353 7.09 -15.31 -14.12
CA GLU A 353 6.65 -14.23 -15.02
C GLU A 353 7.79 -13.30 -15.46
N THR A 354 8.93 -13.31 -14.77
CA THR A 354 10.08 -12.41 -15.02
C THR A 354 11.33 -13.16 -15.48
N GLU A 355 11.19 -14.37 -16.00
CA GLU A 355 12.33 -15.13 -16.54
C GLU A 355 13.02 -14.34 -17.65
N GLY A 356 14.36 -14.25 -17.58
CA GLY A 356 15.17 -13.50 -18.53
C GLY A 356 15.32 -12.00 -18.27
N LEU A 357 14.58 -11.43 -17.30
CA LEU A 357 14.76 -10.03 -16.90
C LEU A 357 15.98 -9.87 -15.96
N ASP A 358 16.46 -8.63 -15.89
CA ASP A 358 17.53 -8.25 -14.95
C ASP A 358 17.08 -8.32 -13.49
N PRO A 359 18.01 -8.40 -12.52
CA PRO A 359 17.69 -8.55 -11.11
C PRO A 359 16.81 -7.43 -10.54
N LEU A 360 17.01 -6.17 -10.94
CA LEU A 360 16.22 -5.04 -10.46
C LEU A 360 14.77 -5.15 -10.93
N SER A 361 14.57 -5.49 -12.20
CA SER A 361 13.19 -5.69 -12.75
C SER A 361 12.46 -6.83 -12.04
N LYS A 362 13.16 -7.91 -11.68
CA LYS A 362 12.58 -9.01 -10.88
C LYS A 362 12.18 -8.57 -9.49
N MET A 363 13.04 -7.84 -8.78
CA MET A 363 12.74 -7.29 -7.46
C MET A 363 11.55 -6.33 -7.52
N SER A 364 11.58 -5.40 -8.46
CA SER A 364 10.48 -4.43 -8.68
C SER A 364 9.15 -5.15 -8.95
N ASN A 365 9.14 -6.21 -9.76
CA ASN A 365 7.93 -6.97 -10.04
C ASN A 365 7.37 -7.68 -8.79
N VAL A 366 8.24 -8.24 -7.95
CA VAL A 366 7.83 -8.83 -6.66
C VAL A 366 7.20 -7.73 -5.78
N ASP A 367 7.88 -6.60 -5.62
CA ASP A 367 7.39 -5.53 -4.75
C ASP A 367 6.06 -4.92 -5.25
N ILE A 368 5.90 -4.75 -6.56
CA ILE A 368 4.64 -4.28 -7.15
C ILE A 368 3.48 -5.23 -6.85
N GLN A 369 3.71 -6.55 -6.91
CA GLN A 369 2.62 -7.52 -6.76
C GLN A 369 2.32 -7.90 -5.31
N ILE A 370 3.28 -7.77 -4.37
CA ILE A 370 3.06 -8.19 -2.98
C ILE A 370 3.27 -7.07 -1.96
N TRP A 371 4.32 -6.25 -2.09
CA TRP A 371 4.65 -5.20 -1.13
C TRP A 371 3.71 -3.99 -1.26
N LEU A 372 3.56 -3.45 -2.47
CA LEU A 372 2.65 -2.33 -2.72
C LEU A 372 1.21 -2.65 -2.31
N GLU A 373 0.70 -3.80 -2.73
CA GLU A 373 -0.68 -4.21 -2.44
C GLU A 373 -0.89 -4.55 -0.98
N GLY A 374 0.04 -5.34 -0.40
CA GLY A 374 -0.14 -5.94 0.92
C GLY A 374 0.20 -5.02 2.08
N ASP A 375 1.04 -4.00 1.84
CA ASP A 375 1.50 -3.06 2.86
C ASP A 375 1.15 -1.61 2.48
N ILE A 376 1.82 -1.04 1.47
CA ILE A 376 1.77 0.41 1.19
C ILE A 376 0.36 0.87 0.84
N TYR A 377 -0.28 0.29 -0.17
CA TYR A 377 -1.62 0.74 -0.58
C TYR A 377 -2.70 0.37 0.42
N LEU A 378 -2.54 -0.79 1.09
CA LEU A 378 -3.46 -1.19 2.15
C LEU A 378 -3.42 -0.18 3.30
N ASN A 379 -2.22 0.22 3.75
CA ASN A 379 -2.02 1.23 4.78
C ASN A 379 -2.62 2.58 4.34
N VAL A 380 -2.28 3.05 3.13
CA VAL A 380 -2.81 4.30 2.59
C VAL A 380 -4.34 4.30 2.56
N ASP A 381 -4.98 3.25 2.05
CA ASP A 381 -6.45 3.16 1.99
C ASP A 381 -7.07 3.11 3.39
N LYS A 382 -6.61 2.20 4.23
CA LYS A 382 -7.22 1.97 5.55
C LYS A 382 -7.09 3.17 6.48
N MET A 383 -5.90 3.78 6.55
CA MET A 383 -5.66 4.90 7.48
C MET A 383 -6.31 6.18 6.99
N SER A 384 -6.27 6.47 5.70
CA SER A 384 -6.96 7.64 5.16
C SER A 384 -8.48 7.52 5.30
N ARG A 385 -9.05 6.35 4.99
CA ARG A 385 -10.48 6.07 5.16
C ARG A 385 -10.92 6.20 6.63
N ALA A 386 -10.13 5.66 7.57
CA ALA A 386 -10.40 5.77 9.00
C ALA A 386 -10.39 7.21 9.50
N ALA A 387 -9.64 8.09 8.86
CA ALA A 387 -9.61 9.53 9.15
C ALA A 387 -10.68 10.35 8.39
N GLY A 388 -11.39 9.75 7.43
CA GLY A 388 -12.30 10.46 6.52
C GLY A 388 -11.59 11.34 5.50
N LEU A 389 -10.39 10.94 5.09
CA LEU A 389 -9.53 11.57 4.10
C LEU A 389 -9.44 10.69 2.85
N GLU A 390 -9.44 11.28 1.67
CA GLU A 390 -9.17 10.60 0.41
C GLU A 390 -7.72 10.86 -0.02
N ILE A 391 -6.94 9.80 -0.20
CA ILE A 391 -5.58 9.92 -0.77
C ILE A 391 -5.62 9.59 -2.24
N ARG A 392 -5.02 10.47 -3.06
CA ARG A 392 -4.79 10.25 -4.49
C ARG A 392 -3.30 10.17 -4.77
N MET A 393 -2.90 9.17 -5.54
CA MET A 393 -1.51 8.85 -5.83
C MET A 393 -1.23 9.03 -7.34
N PRO A 394 -0.85 10.25 -7.80
CA PRO A 394 -0.66 10.51 -9.23
C PRO A 394 0.43 9.66 -9.88
N LEU A 395 1.48 9.29 -9.12
CA LEU A 395 2.57 8.45 -9.63
C LEU A 395 2.19 6.97 -9.73
N THR A 396 1.12 6.55 -9.04
CA THR A 396 0.50 5.23 -9.21
C THR A 396 -0.51 5.29 -10.36
N ASP A 397 0.00 5.30 -11.58
CA ASP A 397 -0.78 5.33 -12.83
C ASP A 397 -0.20 4.34 -13.83
N ARG A 398 -1.06 3.63 -14.56
CA ARG A 398 -0.64 2.68 -15.58
C ARG A 398 0.34 3.29 -16.58
N ARG A 399 0.10 4.54 -17.04
CA ARG A 399 0.97 5.25 -17.98
C ARG A 399 2.37 5.50 -17.41
N ILE A 400 2.48 5.77 -16.12
CA ILE A 400 3.75 5.92 -15.40
C ILE A 400 4.44 4.56 -15.27
N PHE A 401 3.69 3.51 -14.94
CA PHE A 401 4.22 2.15 -14.90
C PHE A 401 4.70 1.69 -16.29
N ASP A 402 3.93 1.97 -17.35
CA ASP A 402 4.30 1.63 -18.74
C ASP A 402 5.62 2.29 -19.17
N ILE A 403 5.95 3.48 -18.66
CA ILE A 403 7.25 4.12 -18.85
C ILE A 403 8.31 3.37 -18.03
N ALA A 404 8.04 3.15 -16.75
CA ALA A 404 8.98 2.52 -15.84
C ALA A 404 9.32 1.08 -16.25
N SER A 405 8.35 0.31 -16.75
CA SER A 405 8.54 -1.08 -17.15
C SER A 405 9.35 -1.23 -18.46
N ARG A 406 9.38 -0.19 -19.29
CA ARG A 406 10.20 -0.11 -20.50
C ARG A 406 11.57 0.52 -20.25
N MET A 407 11.79 1.10 -19.09
CA MET A 407 13.03 1.80 -18.77
C MET A 407 14.12 0.81 -18.35
N PRO A 408 15.32 0.83 -18.98
CA PRO A 408 16.47 0.06 -18.54
C PRO A 408 16.90 0.38 -17.10
N SER A 409 17.30 -0.62 -16.35
CA SER A 409 17.61 -0.52 -14.91
C SER A 409 18.68 0.52 -14.59
N ARG A 410 19.66 0.76 -15.49
CA ARG A 410 20.69 1.81 -15.32
C ARG A 410 20.13 3.24 -15.23
N TYR A 411 18.93 3.49 -15.74
CA TYR A 411 18.25 4.78 -15.63
C TYR A 411 17.32 4.88 -14.41
N LYS A 412 17.12 3.75 -13.71
CA LYS A 412 16.42 3.71 -12.43
C LYS A 412 17.38 3.83 -11.26
N VAL A 413 18.45 3.00 -11.26
CA VAL A 413 19.37 2.87 -10.13
C VAL A 413 20.81 2.84 -10.63
N THR A 414 21.67 3.59 -9.95
CA THR A 414 23.13 3.54 -10.07
C THR A 414 23.75 3.24 -8.70
N GLU A 415 25.06 3.06 -8.64
CA GLU A 415 25.77 2.90 -7.35
C GLU A 415 25.56 4.09 -6.42
N GLU A 416 25.42 5.28 -6.97
CA GLU A 416 25.34 6.53 -6.22
C GLU A 416 23.89 6.98 -5.97
N GLN A 417 22.96 6.68 -6.87
CA GLN A 417 21.64 7.29 -6.87
C GLN A 417 20.51 6.33 -7.24
N ASN A 418 19.40 6.47 -6.53
CA ASN A 418 18.12 5.83 -6.80
C ASN A 418 17.21 6.78 -7.59
N LYS A 419 16.25 6.24 -8.36
CA LYS A 419 15.26 7.00 -9.12
C LYS A 419 15.86 7.99 -10.11
N VAL A 420 16.96 7.62 -10.78
CA VAL A 420 17.75 8.55 -11.62
C VAL A 420 16.86 9.32 -12.60
N ALA A 421 16.09 8.63 -13.45
CA ALA A 421 15.23 9.29 -14.44
C ALA A 421 14.09 10.10 -13.82
N LEU A 422 13.47 9.62 -12.72
CA LEU A 422 12.43 10.36 -12.02
C LEU A 422 12.99 11.67 -11.42
N ARG A 423 14.19 11.62 -10.86
CA ARG A 423 14.87 12.83 -10.34
C ARG A 423 15.20 13.82 -11.44
N THR A 424 15.67 13.33 -12.57
CA THR A 424 15.93 14.16 -13.76
C THR A 424 14.64 14.81 -14.28
N ALA A 425 13.52 14.08 -14.29
CA ALA A 425 12.21 14.63 -14.61
C ALA A 425 11.75 15.68 -13.59
N ALA A 426 11.94 15.40 -12.30
CA ALA A 426 11.58 16.31 -11.21
C ALA A 426 12.41 17.61 -11.22
N ALA A 427 13.67 17.56 -11.62
CA ALA A 427 14.55 18.72 -11.74
C ALA A 427 14.06 19.76 -12.79
N LYS A 428 13.11 19.40 -13.66
CA LYS A 428 12.48 20.35 -14.58
C LYS A 428 11.57 21.37 -13.89
N VAL A 429 11.12 21.05 -12.66
CA VAL A 429 10.19 21.91 -11.88
C VAL A 429 10.64 22.09 -10.42
N LEU A 430 11.60 21.33 -9.95
CA LEU A 430 12.18 21.46 -8.62
C LEU A 430 13.61 21.97 -8.69
N PRO A 431 14.07 22.75 -7.69
CA PRO A 431 15.49 23.03 -7.50
C PRO A 431 16.31 21.72 -7.39
N GLU A 432 17.53 21.74 -7.93
CA GLU A 432 18.43 20.59 -7.92
C GLU A 432 18.65 20.02 -6.51
N GLU A 433 18.78 20.88 -5.50
CA GLU A 433 18.95 20.49 -4.10
C GLU A 433 17.77 19.67 -3.54
N ILE A 434 16.58 19.75 -4.13
CA ILE A 434 15.40 18.96 -3.79
C ILE A 434 15.35 17.71 -4.68
N ALA A 435 15.46 17.90 -6.01
CA ALA A 435 15.34 16.80 -6.97
C ALA A 435 16.39 15.70 -6.72
N PHE A 436 17.63 16.07 -6.39
CA PHE A 436 18.74 15.13 -6.16
C PHE A 436 19.07 14.89 -4.69
N ARG A 437 18.21 15.34 -3.76
CA ARG A 437 18.39 15.10 -2.32
C ARG A 437 18.44 13.61 -2.02
N LYS A 438 19.38 13.20 -1.15
CA LYS A 438 19.47 11.82 -0.68
C LYS A 438 18.19 11.42 0.05
N LYS A 439 17.63 10.27 -0.29
CA LYS A 439 16.46 9.72 0.39
C LYS A 439 16.82 9.36 1.83
N LEU A 440 16.04 9.84 2.80
CA LEU A 440 16.10 9.40 4.20
C LEU A 440 15.00 8.36 4.47
N GLY A 441 13.81 8.53 3.91
CA GLY A 441 12.63 7.68 4.08
C GLY A 441 11.77 8.13 5.26
N PHE A 442 10.51 7.69 5.30
CA PHE A 442 9.59 7.97 6.40
C PHE A 442 9.90 7.04 7.58
N ILE A 443 11.01 7.32 8.28
CA ILE A 443 11.53 6.48 9.36
C ILE A 443 10.99 6.99 10.70
N VAL A 444 10.25 6.13 11.41
CA VAL A 444 9.73 6.39 12.76
C VAL A 444 10.82 6.04 13.80
N PRO A 445 11.02 6.85 14.84
CA PRO A 445 12.00 6.57 15.89
C PRO A 445 11.56 5.47 16.87
N ILE A 446 10.70 4.54 16.43
CA ILE A 446 10.13 3.46 17.25
C ILE A 446 11.17 2.63 17.98
N ARG A 447 12.33 2.37 17.35
CA ARG A 447 13.42 1.61 17.97
C ARG A 447 14.03 2.31 19.20
N ILE A 448 13.84 3.64 19.32
CA ILE A 448 14.28 4.41 20.48
C ILE A 448 13.14 4.45 21.50
N TRP A 449 11.95 4.77 21.05
CA TRP A 449 10.78 4.90 21.92
C TRP A 449 10.42 3.61 22.63
N MET A 450 10.37 2.50 21.91
CA MET A 450 10.03 1.19 22.48
C MET A 450 11.11 0.64 23.43
N ALA A 451 12.35 1.12 23.35
CA ALA A 451 13.39 0.78 24.32
C ALA A 451 13.23 1.52 25.66
N ASP A 452 12.50 2.62 25.67
CA ASP A 452 12.24 3.42 26.89
C ASP A 452 11.14 2.76 27.74
N GLU A 453 11.41 2.55 29.02
CA GLU A 453 10.48 1.91 29.97
C GLU A 453 9.13 2.64 30.09
N ARG A 454 9.10 3.95 29.80
CA ARG A 454 7.86 4.74 29.82
C ARG A 454 6.86 4.27 28.78
N TYR A 455 7.33 3.76 27.64
CA TYR A 455 6.48 3.41 26.49
C TYR A 455 6.37 1.91 26.21
N ASN A 456 7.24 1.08 26.77
CA ASN A 456 7.25 -0.36 26.52
C ASN A 456 6.40 -1.19 27.49
N LYS A 457 5.72 -0.58 28.43
CA LYS A 457 4.92 -1.26 29.44
C LYS A 457 3.86 -2.17 28.81
N ASP A 458 3.10 -1.65 27.84
CA ASP A 458 2.07 -2.42 27.14
C ASP A 458 2.67 -3.57 26.33
N VAL A 459 3.81 -3.35 25.66
CA VAL A 459 4.54 -4.43 24.96
C VAL A 459 4.91 -5.56 25.93
N ARG A 460 5.45 -5.21 27.10
CA ARG A 460 5.82 -6.17 28.14
C ARG A 460 4.63 -6.93 28.71
N GLU A 461 3.50 -6.27 28.89
CA GLU A 461 2.26 -6.91 29.35
C GLU A 461 1.70 -7.86 28.29
N LYS A 462 1.65 -7.44 27.02
CA LYS A 462 1.19 -8.29 25.91
C LYS A 462 2.04 -9.53 25.72
N PHE A 463 3.36 -9.44 25.87
CA PHE A 463 4.28 -10.59 25.74
C PHE A 463 4.11 -11.65 26.83
N LYS A 464 3.42 -11.32 27.93
CA LYS A 464 3.11 -12.22 29.04
C LYS A 464 1.63 -12.62 29.11
N SER A 465 0.84 -12.22 28.11
CA SER A 465 -0.61 -12.47 28.08
C SER A 465 -0.94 -13.90 27.68
N ASP A 466 -2.15 -14.35 28.00
CA ASP A 466 -2.72 -15.62 27.55
C ASP A 466 -2.75 -15.71 26.01
N ILE A 467 -2.88 -14.58 25.32
CA ILE A 467 -2.81 -14.51 23.85
C ILE A 467 -1.41 -14.89 23.38
N ALA A 468 -0.36 -14.32 24.01
CA ALA A 468 1.01 -14.67 23.68
C ALA A 468 1.27 -16.17 23.94
N GLU A 469 0.78 -16.68 25.07
CA GLU A 469 0.88 -18.12 25.41
C GLU A 469 0.21 -19.04 24.40
N ARG A 470 -0.87 -18.58 23.76
CA ARG A 470 -1.57 -19.35 22.73
C ARG A 470 -0.72 -19.57 21.48
N PHE A 471 -0.01 -18.55 21.02
CA PHE A 471 0.67 -18.56 19.71
C PHE A 471 2.18 -18.73 19.79
N PHE A 472 2.79 -18.34 20.91
CA PHE A 472 4.25 -18.26 21.02
C PHE A 472 4.79 -19.05 22.21
N HIS A 473 6.03 -19.47 22.11
CA HIS A 473 6.83 -19.85 23.25
C HIS A 473 7.22 -18.56 24.01
N VAL A 474 6.49 -18.25 25.08
CA VAL A 474 6.56 -16.97 25.80
C VAL A 474 7.96 -16.67 26.33
N GLU A 475 8.70 -17.67 26.75
CA GLU A 475 10.09 -17.52 27.21
C GLU A 475 10.98 -16.99 26.08
N GLU A 476 10.83 -17.51 24.86
CA GLU A 476 11.63 -17.14 23.69
C GLU A 476 11.32 -15.70 23.21
N ILE A 477 10.03 -15.33 23.11
CA ILE A 477 9.68 -13.96 22.70
C ILE A 477 10.09 -12.94 23.75
N ASN A 478 10.01 -13.27 25.07
CA ASN A 478 10.53 -12.39 26.11
C ASN A 478 12.06 -12.29 26.09
N ALA A 479 12.78 -13.37 25.73
CA ALA A 479 14.23 -13.30 25.54
C ALA A 479 14.61 -12.34 24.41
N ILE A 480 13.89 -12.35 23.28
CA ILE A 480 14.08 -11.39 22.19
C ILE A 480 13.82 -9.94 22.67
N PHE A 481 12.79 -9.74 23.49
CA PHE A 481 12.46 -8.42 24.03
C PHE A 481 13.52 -7.93 25.03
N GLU A 482 13.96 -8.78 25.97
CA GLU A 482 14.99 -8.40 26.94
C GLU A 482 16.36 -8.15 26.27
N ASP A 483 16.70 -8.92 25.23
CA ASP A 483 17.90 -8.69 24.41
C ASP A 483 17.83 -7.32 23.67
N TYR A 484 16.65 -6.98 23.14
CA TYR A 484 16.42 -5.68 22.51
C TYR A 484 16.61 -4.52 23.49
N ILE A 485 15.96 -4.53 24.66
CA ILE A 485 16.13 -3.47 25.66
C ILE A 485 17.52 -3.47 26.31
N GLY A 486 18.20 -4.61 26.28
CA GLY A 486 19.60 -4.79 26.71
C GLY A 486 20.62 -4.16 25.74
N GLY A 487 20.18 -3.65 24.59
CA GLY A 487 21.00 -2.90 23.64
C GLY A 487 21.13 -3.51 22.23
N ASN A 488 20.62 -4.72 22.01
CA ASN A 488 20.56 -5.30 20.65
C ASN A 488 19.42 -4.68 19.85
N SER A 489 19.68 -3.51 19.29
CA SER A 489 18.67 -2.74 18.57
C SER A 489 18.13 -3.44 17.30
N ASP A 490 18.78 -4.49 16.77
CA ASP A 490 18.35 -5.18 15.56
C ASP A 490 17.05 -5.98 15.77
N ASN A 491 16.76 -6.35 17.02
CA ASN A 491 15.56 -7.08 17.38
C ASN A 491 14.28 -6.21 17.46
N TRP A 492 14.37 -4.89 17.31
CA TRP A 492 13.19 -4.02 17.44
C TRP A 492 12.04 -4.40 16.48
N ARG A 493 12.38 -4.79 15.24
CA ARG A 493 11.36 -5.19 14.25
C ARG A 493 10.65 -6.47 14.66
N LYS A 494 11.37 -7.44 15.21
CA LYS A 494 10.79 -8.70 15.71
C LYS A 494 9.82 -8.43 16.86
N VAL A 495 10.25 -7.63 17.83
CA VAL A 495 9.41 -7.22 18.97
C VAL A 495 8.16 -6.50 18.47
N TRP A 496 8.31 -5.55 17.57
CA TRP A 496 7.20 -4.77 17.02
C TRP A 496 6.20 -5.65 16.25
N THR A 497 6.69 -6.57 15.42
CA THR A 497 5.85 -7.50 14.64
C THR A 497 5.03 -8.41 15.56
N ILE A 498 5.64 -8.98 16.60
CA ILE A 498 4.92 -9.79 17.58
C ILE A 498 3.86 -8.94 18.30
N TYR A 499 4.25 -7.77 18.78
CA TYR A 499 3.37 -6.87 19.52
C TYR A 499 2.12 -6.46 18.70
N THR A 500 2.30 -6.04 17.45
CA THR A 500 1.18 -5.61 16.59
C THR A 500 0.22 -6.75 16.27
N PHE A 501 0.73 -7.99 16.10
CA PHE A 501 -0.14 -9.17 15.99
C PHE A 501 -0.97 -9.40 17.26
N LEU A 502 -0.35 -9.32 18.44
CA LEU A 502 -1.04 -9.52 19.71
C LEU A 502 -2.14 -8.49 19.94
N VAL A 503 -1.86 -7.22 19.63
CA VAL A 503 -2.85 -6.13 19.70
C VAL A 503 -3.99 -6.36 18.70
N TRP A 504 -3.67 -6.70 17.44
CA TRP A 504 -4.68 -6.98 16.43
C TRP A 504 -5.57 -8.17 16.83
N TYR A 505 -4.98 -9.26 17.31
CA TYR A 505 -5.72 -10.43 17.75
C TYR A 505 -6.67 -10.11 18.92
N GLU A 506 -6.21 -9.32 19.87
CA GLU A 506 -7.05 -8.85 20.97
C GLU A 506 -8.26 -8.05 20.46
N GLU A 507 -8.04 -7.14 19.51
CA GLU A 507 -9.12 -6.32 18.94
C GLU A 507 -10.19 -7.14 18.22
N TYR A 508 -9.80 -8.19 17.50
CA TYR A 508 -10.73 -8.93 16.65
C TYR A 508 -11.24 -10.25 17.25
N PHE A 509 -10.49 -10.91 18.12
CA PHE A 509 -10.84 -12.23 18.61
C PHE A 509 -11.11 -12.28 20.11
N VAL A 510 -10.85 -11.22 20.86
CA VAL A 510 -11.12 -11.13 22.29
C VAL A 510 -12.18 -10.07 22.61
N LYS A 511 -12.01 -8.86 22.10
CA LYS A 511 -12.92 -7.73 22.41
C LYS A 511 -14.22 -7.73 21.60
N ARG A 512 -14.26 -8.39 20.45
CA ARG A 512 -15.38 -8.31 19.49
C ARG A 512 -15.79 -9.65 18.90
#